data_b940126b682db8e71356ad431b852bb2
#
_entry.id   b940126b682db8e71356ad431b852bb2
#
_cell.length_a   1.000
_cell.length_b   1.000
_cell.length_c   1.000
_cell.angle_alpha   90.00
_cell.angle_beta   90.00
_cell.angle_gamma   90.00
#
_symmetry.space_group_name_H-M   'P 1'
#
loop_
_entity.id
_entity.type
_entity.pdbx_description
1 polymer ?
#
loop_
_entity_poly.entity_id
_entity_poly.type
_entity_poly.pdbx_seq_one_letter_code
_entity_poly.pdbx_strand_id
1 'polypeptide(L)'
;MLETMKRNKILTYAFLMAIPMTTGNIFSSCTDDFEKLNTSNIQVDPADLPFAAQCTEPMTYCYPPQQNMFQFWTNLTIDLYGGYFMTPNGNFTNGDMGENRGHSGGMYENYYLHIFNNTRRIIAQCDASGERGLSGVMRIVQAYGTLMTTDAYGPIPYSSILSGENEVYFEFDSQKDLYKAMLEDLSTAITDISAMGADEIAKLKSFDCWCNGDKDLWVKIANTMKLRMALRLSLIHISEPTRRTPIS
;
A
#
# COMPACT_ATOMS: atom_id res chain seq x y z
N MET A 1 -5.54 21.35 -77.95
CA MET A 1 -4.61 20.58 -77.08
C MET A 1 -4.30 21.34 -75.77
N LEU A 2 -4.13 22.63 -75.73
CA LEU A 2 -3.86 23.42 -74.49
C LEU A 2 -5.06 23.56 -73.54
N GLU A 3 -6.30 23.64 -74.07
CA GLU A 3 -7.51 23.77 -73.23
C GLU A 3 -7.88 22.49 -72.52
N THR A 4 -7.62 21.33 -73.12
CA THR A 4 -7.86 20.02 -72.48
C THR A 4 -6.88 19.78 -71.32
N MET A 5 -5.65 20.27 -71.43
CA MET A 5 -4.65 20.18 -70.35
C MET A 5 -4.95 21.08 -69.15
N LYS A 6 -5.54 22.27 -69.39
CA LYS A 6 -5.97 23.19 -68.30
C LYS A 6 -7.17 22.63 -67.54
N ARG A 7 -8.15 22.02 -68.23
CA ARG A 7 -9.34 21.43 -67.62
C ARG A 7 -9.01 20.21 -66.77
N ASN A 8 -8.07 19.38 -67.19
CA ASN A 8 -7.61 18.25 -66.42
C ASN A 8 -6.83 18.65 -65.15
N LYS A 9 -6.06 19.73 -65.18
CA LYS A 9 -5.37 20.25 -64.00
C LYS A 9 -6.33 20.83 -62.98
N ILE A 10 -7.40 21.54 -63.40
CA ILE A 10 -8.42 22.09 -62.52
C ILE A 10 -9.24 20.96 -61.84
N LEU A 11 -9.57 19.91 -62.58
CA LEU A 11 -10.22 18.71 -62.03
C LEU A 11 -9.35 17.96 -61.03
N THR A 12 -8.03 17.88 -61.27
CA THR A 12 -7.09 17.25 -60.34
C THR A 12 -6.91 18.06 -59.07
N TYR A 13 -6.87 19.38 -59.11
CA TYR A 13 -6.79 20.22 -57.93
C TYR A 13 -8.12 20.27 -57.15
N ALA A 14 -9.29 20.20 -57.83
CA ALA A 14 -10.59 20.06 -57.17
C ALA A 14 -10.74 18.72 -56.43
N PHE A 15 -10.20 17.63 -57.00
CA PHE A 15 -10.21 16.32 -56.34
C PHE A 15 -9.24 16.23 -55.17
N LEU A 16 -8.08 16.90 -55.24
CA LEU A 16 -7.09 16.99 -54.15
C LEU A 16 -7.56 17.89 -52.99
N MET A 17 -8.44 18.89 -53.22
CA MET A 17 -9.01 19.72 -52.18
C MET A 17 -10.27 19.12 -51.53
N ALA A 18 -10.90 18.12 -52.11
CA ALA A 18 -12.10 17.47 -51.55
C ALA A 18 -11.74 16.34 -50.54
N ILE A 19 -10.50 15.84 -50.57
CA ILE A 19 -10.05 14.76 -49.66
C ILE A 19 -9.89 15.19 -48.18
N PRO A 20 -9.45 16.42 -47.85
CA PRO A 20 -9.31 16.81 -46.45
C PRO A 20 -10.64 17.07 -45.70
N MET A 21 -11.76 17.26 -46.39
CA MET A 21 -13.05 17.53 -45.71
C MET A 21 -13.83 16.28 -45.30
N THR A 22 -13.50 15.12 -45.85
CA THR A 22 -14.17 13.86 -45.50
C THR A 22 -13.42 13.01 -44.48
N THR A 23 -12.14 13.35 -44.21
CA THR A 23 -11.32 12.60 -43.24
C THR A 23 -11.43 13.13 -41.80
N GLY A 24 -11.99 14.34 -41.60
CA GLY A 24 -12.16 14.95 -40.27
C GLY A 24 -13.18 14.26 -39.38
N ASN A 25 -14.11 13.52 -39.92
CA ASN A 25 -15.18 12.86 -39.15
C ASN A 25 -15.00 11.36 -38.94
N ILE A 26 -13.93 10.76 -39.48
CA ILE A 26 -13.70 9.31 -39.32
C ILE A 26 -12.93 8.99 -38.02
N PHE A 27 -12.27 9.96 -37.41
CA PHE A 27 -11.55 9.77 -36.16
C PHE A 27 -12.31 10.15 -34.88
N SER A 28 -13.50 10.71 -35.00
CA SER A 28 -14.32 11.12 -33.84
C SER A 28 -15.16 9.99 -33.22
N SER A 29 -15.24 8.83 -33.87
CA SER A 29 -16.21 7.80 -33.50
C SER A 29 -15.72 6.75 -32.48
N CYS A 30 -14.43 6.74 -32.12
CA CYS A 30 -13.90 5.71 -31.22
C CYS A 30 -13.61 6.17 -29.78
N THR A 31 -13.73 7.47 -29.51
CA THR A 31 -13.39 8.02 -28.18
C THR A 31 -14.61 8.45 -27.35
N ASP A 32 -15.76 8.68 -27.97
CA ASP A 32 -16.94 9.19 -27.25
C ASP A 32 -17.53 8.20 -26.23
N ASP A 33 -17.34 6.91 -26.43
CA ASP A 33 -17.77 5.87 -25.49
C ASP A 33 -16.62 5.30 -24.62
N PHE A 34 -15.39 5.78 -24.79
CA PHE A 34 -14.23 5.23 -24.09
C PHE A 34 -14.34 5.40 -22.57
N GLU A 35 -14.72 6.58 -22.10
CA GLU A 35 -14.95 6.84 -20.69
C GLU A 35 -16.12 5.97 -20.16
N LYS A 36 -17.20 5.86 -20.91
CA LYS A 36 -18.38 5.08 -20.54
C LYS A 36 -18.09 3.57 -20.51
N LEU A 37 -17.28 3.07 -21.45
CA LEU A 37 -16.86 1.67 -21.50
C LEU A 37 -15.81 1.32 -20.44
N ASN A 38 -14.96 2.29 -20.07
CA ASN A 38 -13.96 2.12 -19.03
C ASN A 38 -14.47 2.47 -17.62
N THR A 39 -15.60 3.12 -17.48
CA THR A 39 -16.23 3.33 -16.17
C THR A 39 -16.90 2.03 -15.75
N SER A 40 -16.28 1.32 -14.82
CA SER A 40 -16.82 0.07 -14.28
C SER A 40 -18.11 0.35 -13.51
N ASN A 41 -19.23 -0.22 -13.96
CA ASN A 41 -20.49 -0.16 -13.21
C ASN A 41 -20.49 -1.03 -11.93
N ILE A 42 -19.39 -1.75 -11.69
CA ILE A 42 -19.22 -2.70 -10.58
C ILE A 42 -18.23 -2.14 -9.55
N GLN A 43 -17.42 -1.17 -9.95
CA GLN A 43 -16.41 -0.58 -9.06
C GLN A 43 -17.05 0.56 -8.28
N VAL A 44 -17.23 0.35 -6.98
CA VAL A 44 -17.66 1.40 -6.06
C VAL A 44 -16.46 2.33 -5.84
N ASP A 45 -16.66 3.63 -6.00
CA ASP A 45 -15.62 4.60 -5.63
C ASP A 45 -15.33 4.43 -4.14
N PRO A 46 -14.07 4.27 -3.74
CA PRO A 46 -13.71 4.21 -2.31
C PRO A 46 -14.27 5.38 -1.49
N ALA A 47 -14.48 6.54 -2.10
CA ALA A 47 -15.09 7.70 -1.44
C ALA A 47 -16.58 7.51 -1.11
N ASP A 48 -17.28 6.64 -1.86
CA ASP A 48 -18.69 6.31 -1.65
C ASP A 48 -18.92 5.24 -0.58
N LEU A 49 -17.83 4.57 -0.14
CA LEU A 49 -17.93 3.57 0.92
C LEU A 49 -18.14 4.24 2.29
N PRO A 50 -18.99 3.66 3.16
CA PRO A 50 -19.08 4.11 4.54
C PRO A 50 -17.69 4.11 5.21
N PHE A 51 -17.36 5.16 5.96
CA PHE A 51 -16.06 5.33 6.63
C PHE A 51 -15.66 4.09 7.43
N ALA A 52 -16.61 3.49 8.15
CA ALA A 52 -16.38 2.26 8.90
C ALA A 52 -15.89 1.10 8.01
N ALA A 53 -16.48 0.92 6.83
CA ALA A 53 -16.07 -0.12 5.90
C ALA A 53 -14.65 0.12 5.36
N GLN A 54 -14.31 1.39 5.08
CA GLN A 54 -12.96 1.77 4.64
C GLN A 54 -11.90 1.42 5.70
N CYS A 55 -12.18 1.67 6.98
CA CYS A 55 -11.25 1.41 8.08
C CYS A 55 -11.11 -0.08 8.43
N THR A 56 -12.17 -0.87 8.27
CA THR A 56 -12.17 -2.29 8.64
C THR A 56 -11.24 -3.12 7.74
N GLU A 57 -11.15 -2.80 6.46
CA GLU A 57 -10.33 -3.55 5.52
C GLU A 57 -8.84 -3.59 5.95
N PRO A 58 -8.12 -2.47 6.08
CA PRO A 58 -6.71 -2.51 6.44
C PRO A 58 -6.45 -3.13 7.81
N MET A 59 -7.36 -2.99 8.77
CA MET A 59 -7.27 -3.64 10.08
C MET A 59 -7.36 -5.16 9.97
N THR A 60 -8.28 -5.65 9.14
CA THR A 60 -8.49 -7.10 8.93
C THR A 60 -7.30 -7.72 8.19
N TYR A 61 -6.76 -7.03 7.20
CA TYR A 61 -5.64 -7.54 6.40
C TYR A 61 -4.29 -7.49 7.12
N CYS A 62 -4.18 -6.83 8.26
CA CYS A 62 -3.03 -7.00 9.16
C CYS A 62 -2.91 -8.43 9.70
N TYR A 63 -4.04 -9.15 9.76
CA TYR A 63 -4.11 -10.58 10.04
C TYR A 63 -4.73 -11.25 8.82
N PRO A 64 -3.98 -12.00 8.02
CA PRO A 64 -4.47 -12.55 6.76
C PRO A 64 -5.81 -13.28 6.93
N PRO A 65 -6.88 -12.85 6.24
CA PRO A 65 -8.23 -13.39 6.47
C PRO A 65 -8.42 -14.80 5.90
N GLN A 66 -7.51 -15.23 5.02
CA GLN A 66 -7.54 -16.56 4.41
C GLN A 66 -6.46 -17.45 5.04
N GLN A 67 -6.83 -18.67 5.39
CA GLN A 67 -5.92 -19.66 5.93
C GLN A 67 -4.70 -19.91 5.04
N ASN A 68 -4.90 -19.96 3.71
CA ASN A 68 -3.82 -20.15 2.75
C ASN A 68 -2.80 -19.00 2.76
N MET A 69 -3.24 -17.76 2.93
CA MET A 69 -2.33 -16.60 3.03
C MET A 69 -1.42 -16.74 4.25
N PHE A 70 -2.00 -17.03 5.42
CA PHE A 70 -1.21 -17.23 6.63
C PHE A 70 -0.26 -18.42 6.48
N GLN A 71 -0.72 -19.53 5.89
CA GLN A 71 0.11 -20.70 5.62
C GLN A 71 1.29 -20.35 4.73
N PHE A 72 1.07 -19.69 3.59
CA PHE A 72 2.13 -19.39 2.63
C PHE A 72 3.13 -18.37 3.16
N TRP A 73 2.64 -17.29 3.79
CA TRP A 73 3.52 -16.20 4.21
C TRP A 73 4.23 -16.51 5.52
N THR A 74 3.55 -17.13 6.46
CA THR A 74 4.09 -17.41 7.79
C THR A 74 4.66 -18.81 7.87
N ASN A 75 3.81 -19.84 7.75
CA ASN A 75 4.26 -21.21 8.03
C ASN A 75 5.25 -21.75 7.00
N LEU A 76 5.03 -21.50 5.70
CA LEU A 76 5.87 -21.99 4.60
C LEU A 76 7.00 -21.02 4.20
N THR A 77 7.17 -19.91 4.90
CA THR A 77 8.24 -18.94 4.65
C THR A 77 8.93 -18.55 5.95
N ILE A 78 8.32 -17.68 6.76
CA ILE A 78 8.97 -17.09 7.95
C ILE A 78 9.31 -18.14 9.00
N ASP A 79 8.37 -19.03 9.30
CA ASP A 79 8.56 -20.08 10.32
C ASP A 79 9.60 -21.12 9.91
N LEU A 80 9.70 -21.43 8.60
CA LEU A 80 10.74 -22.29 8.07
C LEU A 80 12.12 -21.63 8.16
N TYR A 81 12.24 -20.37 7.77
CA TYR A 81 13.50 -19.61 7.88
C TYR A 81 13.91 -19.40 9.34
N GLY A 82 12.93 -19.23 10.23
CA GLY A 82 13.15 -19.14 11.67
C GLY A 82 13.49 -20.48 12.34
N GLY A 83 13.37 -21.61 11.62
CA GLY A 83 13.61 -22.95 12.15
C GLY A 83 12.53 -23.44 13.12
N TYR A 84 11.35 -22.82 13.12
CA TYR A 84 10.22 -23.25 13.96
C TYR A 84 9.47 -24.45 13.37
N PHE A 85 9.43 -24.53 12.03
CA PHE A 85 8.79 -25.61 11.30
C PHE A 85 9.75 -26.27 10.31
N MET A 86 9.43 -27.50 9.94
CA MET A 86 10.06 -28.24 8.87
C MET A 86 8.99 -28.87 7.98
N THR A 87 9.17 -28.78 6.66
CA THR A 87 8.23 -29.41 5.72
C THR A 87 8.55 -30.89 5.58
N PRO A 88 7.61 -31.80 5.87
CA PRO A 88 7.80 -33.24 5.64
C PRO A 88 7.62 -33.64 4.17
N ASN A 89 7.13 -32.72 3.32
CA ASN A 89 6.78 -32.97 1.93
C ASN A 89 7.80 -32.33 0.99
N GLY A 90 8.47 -33.14 0.16
CA GLY A 90 9.47 -32.69 -0.81
C GLY A 90 8.97 -31.74 -1.89
N ASN A 91 7.64 -31.51 -2.01
CA ASN A 91 7.08 -30.49 -2.89
C ASN A 91 7.20 -29.07 -2.32
N PHE A 92 7.51 -28.92 -1.05
CA PHE A 92 7.75 -27.64 -0.38
C PHE A 92 9.23 -27.56 -0.01
N THR A 93 10.02 -26.99 -0.90
CA THR A 93 11.50 -27.01 -0.81
C THR A 93 12.09 -25.94 0.10
N ASN A 94 11.27 -25.24 0.88
CA ASN A 94 11.72 -24.08 1.66
C ASN A 94 12.56 -24.46 2.91
N GLY A 95 12.72 -25.74 3.22
CA GLY A 95 13.56 -26.21 4.33
C GLY A 95 15.06 -25.95 4.14
N ASP A 96 15.48 -25.67 2.94
CA ASP A 96 16.85 -25.34 2.54
C ASP A 96 17.14 -23.85 2.39
N MET A 97 16.26 -22.97 2.87
CA MET A 97 16.29 -21.52 2.67
C MET A 97 16.12 -21.09 1.19
N GLY A 98 15.64 -21.98 0.33
CA GLY A 98 15.34 -21.68 -1.06
C GLY A 98 14.22 -20.66 -1.20
N GLU A 99 14.41 -19.66 -2.07
CA GLU A 99 13.38 -18.66 -2.34
C GLU A 99 12.19 -19.29 -3.08
N ASN A 100 10.99 -19.10 -2.54
CA ASN A 100 9.73 -19.37 -3.23
C ASN A 100 8.92 -18.10 -3.36
N ARG A 101 9.04 -17.43 -4.52
CA ARG A 101 8.37 -16.15 -4.80
C ARG A 101 6.85 -16.24 -4.72
N GLY A 102 6.27 -17.39 -5.05
CA GLY A 102 4.83 -17.61 -4.93
C GLY A 102 4.33 -17.56 -3.48
N HIS A 103 5.18 -17.96 -2.54
CA HIS A 103 4.85 -17.92 -1.12
C HIS A 103 5.25 -16.57 -0.48
N SER A 104 6.46 -16.09 -0.77
CA SER A 104 6.99 -14.88 -0.15
C SER A 104 6.38 -13.59 -0.70
N GLY A 105 6.01 -13.54 -1.99
CA GLY A 105 5.51 -12.30 -2.63
C GLY A 105 4.17 -11.82 -2.12
N GLY A 106 3.29 -12.73 -1.69
CA GLY A 106 1.93 -12.40 -1.30
C GLY A 106 1.80 -11.46 -0.10
N MET A 107 2.73 -11.53 0.86
CA MET A 107 2.73 -10.60 1.99
C MET A 107 3.06 -9.17 1.57
N TYR A 108 3.98 -8.99 0.62
CA TYR A 108 4.34 -7.69 0.04
C TYR A 108 3.16 -7.08 -0.70
N GLU A 109 2.50 -7.88 -1.55
CA GLU A 109 1.31 -7.49 -2.29
C GLU A 109 0.16 -7.10 -1.35
N ASN A 110 -0.12 -7.92 -0.34
CA ASN A 110 -1.14 -7.64 0.68
C ASN A 110 -0.91 -6.30 1.39
N TYR A 111 0.32 -5.99 1.74
CA TYR A 111 0.66 -4.73 2.39
C TYR A 111 0.29 -3.52 1.55
N TYR A 112 0.70 -3.48 0.28
CA TYR A 112 0.43 -2.33 -0.58
C TYR A 112 -1.03 -2.23 -1.01
N LEU A 113 -1.66 -3.36 -1.37
CA LEU A 113 -3.04 -3.35 -1.86
C LEU A 113 -4.05 -3.05 -0.75
N HIS A 114 -3.90 -3.70 0.39
CA HIS A 114 -4.95 -3.68 1.41
C HIS A 114 -4.63 -2.81 2.62
N ILE A 115 -3.36 -2.70 3.01
CA ILE A 115 -3.00 -1.96 4.22
C ILE A 115 -2.53 -0.54 3.87
N PHE A 116 -1.42 -0.39 3.17
CA PHE A 116 -0.75 0.89 2.99
C PHE A 116 -1.58 1.90 2.20
N ASN A 117 -2.07 1.50 1.02
CA ASN A 117 -2.85 2.41 0.17
C ASN A 117 -4.16 2.85 0.82
N ASN A 118 -4.82 1.95 1.57
CA ASN A 118 -6.05 2.29 2.28
C ASN A 118 -5.76 3.19 3.48
N THR A 119 -4.78 2.84 4.33
CA THR A 119 -4.46 3.65 5.51
C THR A 119 -4.00 5.05 5.16
N ARG A 120 -3.10 5.23 4.17
CA ARG A 120 -2.65 6.57 3.75
C ARG A 120 -3.80 7.47 3.30
N ARG A 121 -4.77 6.92 2.56
CA ARG A 121 -5.96 7.64 2.10
C ARG A 121 -6.86 8.03 3.26
N ILE A 122 -7.11 7.11 4.19
CA ILE A 122 -7.94 7.35 5.38
C ILE A 122 -7.27 8.38 6.31
N ILE A 123 -5.95 8.28 6.52
CA ILE A 123 -5.17 9.25 7.29
C ILE A 123 -5.34 10.66 6.69
N ALA A 124 -5.14 10.81 5.38
CA ALA A 124 -5.32 12.09 4.71
C ALA A 124 -6.75 12.64 4.85
N GLN A 125 -7.77 11.79 4.74
CA GLN A 125 -9.17 12.15 4.93
C GLN A 125 -9.44 12.63 6.37
N CYS A 126 -8.97 11.90 7.38
CA CYS A 126 -9.12 12.25 8.80
C CYS A 126 -8.37 13.55 9.14
N ASP A 127 -7.15 13.72 8.62
CA ASP A 127 -6.36 14.94 8.83
C ASP A 127 -7.07 16.17 8.22
N ALA A 128 -7.66 16.02 7.03
CA ALA A 128 -8.42 17.07 6.37
C ALA A 128 -9.72 17.43 7.11
N SER A 129 -10.39 16.48 7.75
CA SER A 129 -11.60 16.68 8.55
C SER A 129 -11.32 17.09 10.01
N GLY A 130 -10.06 17.12 10.45
CA GLY A 130 -9.66 17.44 11.80
C GLY A 130 -9.85 16.30 12.80
N GLU A 131 -10.17 15.09 12.36
CA GLU A 131 -10.36 13.89 13.17
C GLU A 131 -9.02 13.21 13.48
N ARG A 132 -8.18 13.91 14.22
CA ARG A 132 -6.78 13.51 14.44
C ARG A 132 -6.63 12.20 15.22
N GLY A 133 -7.54 11.93 16.14
CA GLY A 133 -7.52 10.68 16.89
C GLY A 133 -7.77 9.47 15.99
N LEU A 134 -8.72 9.56 15.04
CA LEU A 134 -8.96 8.51 14.05
C LEU A 134 -7.78 8.37 13.07
N SER A 135 -7.16 9.50 12.66
CA SER A 135 -5.91 9.48 11.93
C SER A 135 -4.82 8.72 12.69
N GLY A 136 -4.68 8.98 14.00
CA GLY A 136 -3.74 8.30 14.88
C GLY A 136 -3.95 6.78 14.92
N VAL A 137 -5.19 6.32 15.00
CA VAL A 137 -5.52 4.88 14.94
C VAL A 137 -5.04 4.27 13.62
N MET A 138 -5.31 4.93 12.48
CA MET A 138 -4.88 4.43 11.18
C MET A 138 -3.36 4.47 11.00
N ARG A 139 -2.65 5.45 11.60
CA ARG A 139 -1.18 5.47 11.66
C ARG A 139 -0.63 4.27 12.41
N ILE A 140 -1.25 3.82 13.49
CA ILE A 140 -0.86 2.61 14.21
C ILE A 140 -1.05 1.37 13.32
N VAL A 141 -2.17 1.26 12.61
CA VAL A 141 -2.44 0.15 11.68
C VAL A 141 -1.41 0.15 10.54
N GLN A 142 -1.12 1.32 9.96
CA GLN A 142 -0.09 1.46 8.92
C GLN A 142 1.29 1.06 9.44
N ALA A 143 1.68 1.57 10.60
CA ALA A 143 2.97 1.23 11.22
C ALA A 143 3.10 -0.27 11.50
N TYR A 144 2.01 -0.92 11.94
CA TYR A 144 2.00 -2.36 12.16
C TYR A 144 2.28 -3.14 10.86
N GLY A 145 1.57 -2.83 9.78
CA GLY A 145 1.79 -3.45 8.48
C GLY A 145 3.19 -3.16 7.92
N THR A 146 3.66 -1.90 8.06
CA THR A 146 5.00 -1.50 7.62
C THR A 146 6.09 -2.26 8.38
N LEU A 147 5.94 -2.39 9.71
CA LEU A 147 6.90 -3.11 10.54
C LEU A 147 7.01 -4.58 10.13
N MET A 148 5.88 -5.26 9.94
CA MET A 148 5.88 -6.66 9.50
C MET A 148 6.53 -6.82 8.12
N THR A 149 6.24 -5.91 7.20
CA THR A 149 6.74 -5.97 5.82
C THR A 149 8.24 -5.68 5.76
N THR A 150 8.71 -4.62 6.41
CA THR A 150 10.15 -4.31 6.44
C THR A 150 10.98 -5.34 7.22
N ASP A 151 10.38 -5.99 8.23
CA ASP A 151 11.02 -7.08 8.95
C ASP A 151 11.24 -8.32 8.06
N ALA A 152 10.34 -8.56 7.11
CA ALA A 152 10.41 -9.69 6.19
C ALA A 152 11.29 -9.40 4.95
N TYR A 153 11.22 -8.18 4.41
CA TYR A 153 11.84 -7.84 3.12
C TYR A 153 13.00 -6.84 3.21
N GLY A 154 13.22 -6.21 4.37
CA GLY A 154 14.21 -5.16 4.52
C GLY A 154 13.72 -3.81 3.97
N PRO A 155 14.50 -3.13 3.10
CA PRO A 155 14.09 -1.87 2.48
C PRO A 155 12.80 -2.02 1.66
N ILE A 156 11.86 -1.07 1.79
CA ILE A 156 10.61 -1.02 1.03
C ILE A 156 10.30 0.42 0.63
N PRO A 157 9.55 0.67 -0.46
CA PRO A 157 9.04 2.00 -0.79
C PRO A 157 8.01 2.47 0.24
N TYR A 158 8.23 3.65 0.82
CA TYR A 158 7.31 4.25 1.80
C TYR A 158 7.20 5.76 1.61
N SER A 159 8.28 6.51 1.83
CA SER A 159 8.28 7.97 1.74
C SER A 159 8.01 8.47 0.33
N SER A 160 8.57 7.83 -0.68
CA SER A 160 8.36 8.17 -2.09
C SER A 160 6.91 7.99 -2.53
N ILE A 161 6.19 7.01 -1.96
CA ILE A 161 4.75 6.83 -2.24
C ILE A 161 3.93 7.89 -1.49
N LEU A 162 4.31 8.25 -0.26
CA LEU A 162 3.60 9.26 0.53
C LEU A 162 3.75 10.67 -0.07
N SER A 163 4.91 10.99 -0.66
CA SER A 163 5.14 12.28 -1.31
C SER A 163 4.29 12.49 -2.57
N GLY A 164 3.92 11.41 -3.26
CA GLY A 164 3.15 11.47 -4.50
C GLY A 164 3.87 12.14 -5.68
N GLU A 165 5.18 12.40 -5.56
CA GLU A 165 5.97 13.14 -6.55
C GLU A 165 6.21 12.35 -7.84
N ASN A 166 6.17 11.02 -7.76
CA ASN A 166 6.45 10.16 -8.91
C ASN A 166 5.58 8.90 -8.86
N GLU A 167 4.75 8.71 -9.88
CA GLU A 167 3.84 7.55 -9.98
C GLU A 167 4.49 6.32 -10.66
N VAL A 168 5.66 6.49 -11.28
CA VAL A 168 6.30 5.46 -12.11
C VAL A 168 7.44 4.77 -11.38
N TYR A 169 8.20 5.50 -10.57
CA TYR A 169 9.34 4.98 -9.82
C TYR A 169 9.23 5.33 -8.35
N PHE A 170 9.33 4.33 -7.51
CA PHE A 170 9.33 4.51 -6.06
C PHE A 170 10.72 4.16 -5.52
N GLU A 171 11.32 5.10 -4.81
CA GLU A 171 12.56 4.86 -4.09
C GLU A 171 12.32 4.00 -2.86
N PHE A 172 13.27 3.14 -2.55
CA PHE A 172 13.22 2.27 -1.38
C PHE A 172 13.83 2.98 -0.18
N ASP A 173 13.06 3.11 0.88
CA ASP A 173 13.57 3.61 2.15
C ASP A 173 14.39 2.53 2.86
N SER A 174 15.47 2.95 3.49
CA SER A 174 16.24 2.04 4.33
C SER A 174 15.40 1.58 5.54
N GLN A 175 15.62 0.37 6.03
CA GLN A 175 14.93 -0.12 7.23
C GLN A 175 15.12 0.83 8.43
N LYS A 176 16.30 1.47 8.54
CA LYS A 176 16.58 2.47 9.57
C LYS A 176 15.67 3.69 9.48
N ASP A 177 15.43 4.20 8.28
CA ASP A 177 14.60 5.39 8.07
C ASP A 177 13.11 5.04 8.23
N LEU A 178 12.69 3.84 7.80
CA LEU A 178 11.35 3.31 8.08
C LEU A 178 11.07 3.21 9.58
N TYR A 179 12.03 2.70 10.36
CA TYR A 179 11.88 2.61 11.82
C TYR A 179 11.76 3.99 12.48
N LYS A 180 12.52 4.99 12.01
CA LYS A 180 12.39 6.36 12.51
C LYS A 180 11.01 6.94 12.18
N ALA A 181 10.57 6.84 10.92
CA ALA A 181 9.25 7.32 10.49
C ALA A 181 8.13 6.69 11.32
N MET A 182 8.14 5.36 11.48
CA MET A 182 7.15 4.67 12.31
C MET A 182 7.17 5.12 13.78
N LEU A 183 8.35 5.37 14.38
CA LEU A 183 8.45 5.84 15.77
C LEU A 183 7.88 7.25 15.94
N GLU A 184 8.05 8.12 14.95
CA GLU A 184 7.46 9.46 14.90
C GLU A 184 5.95 9.38 14.74
N ASP A 185 5.46 8.58 13.79
CA ASP A 185 4.03 8.34 13.58
C ASP A 185 3.34 7.77 14.81
N LEU A 186 3.94 6.78 15.47
CA LEU A 186 3.41 6.21 16.71
C LEU A 186 3.38 7.23 17.86
N SER A 187 4.36 8.12 17.93
CA SER A 187 4.41 9.17 18.96
C SER A 187 3.33 10.21 18.75
N THR A 188 3.11 10.63 17.51
CA THR A 188 2.02 11.51 17.09
C THR A 188 0.67 10.87 17.37
N ALA A 189 0.49 9.61 16.98
CA ALA A 189 -0.72 8.83 17.19
C ALA A 189 -1.11 8.74 18.67
N ILE A 190 -0.15 8.50 19.57
CA ILE A 190 -0.41 8.46 21.03
C ILE A 190 -0.97 9.79 21.51
N THR A 191 -0.40 10.91 21.07
CA THR A 191 -0.87 12.25 21.45
C THR A 191 -2.28 12.51 20.94
N ASP A 192 -2.54 12.24 19.68
CA ASP A 192 -3.81 12.49 19.02
C ASP A 192 -4.93 11.59 19.56
N ILE A 193 -4.66 10.30 19.77
CA ILE A 193 -5.63 9.36 20.36
C ILE A 193 -5.97 9.74 21.82
N SER A 194 -4.98 10.16 22.59
CA SER A 194 -5.21 10.58 23.98
C SER A 194 -6.13 11.79 24.06
N ALA A 195 -6.12 12.66 23.05
CA ALA A 195 -6.96 13.85 22.94
C ALA A 195 -8.36 13.61 22.33
N MET A 196 -8.68 12.37 21.92
CA MET A 196 -9.98 12.04 21.29
C MET A 196 -11.18 12.50 22.10
N GLY A 197 -12.12 13.18 21.43
CA GLY A 197 -13.42 13.55 21.95
C GLY A 197 -14.46 12.42 21.85
N ALA A 198 -15.63 12.64 22.42
CA ALA A 198 -16.71 11.65 22.46
C ALA A 198 -17.18 11.22 21.06
N ASP A 199 -17.24 12.16 20.10
CA ASP A 199 -17.70 11.91 18.74
C ASP A 199 -16.71 11.00 17.98
N GLU A 200 -15.40 11.24 18.12
CA GLU A 200 -14.39 10.38 17.51
C GLU A 200 -14.38 8.98 18.13
N ILE A 201 -14.58 8.87 19.45
CA ILE A 201 -14.69 7.58 20.15
C ILE A 201 -15.92 6.80 19.65
N ALA A 202 -17.06 7.47 19.45
CA ALA A 202 -18.26 6.84 18.91
C ALA A 202 -18.03 6.33 17.47
N LYS A 203 -17.37 7.13 16.63
CA LYS A 203 -16.95 6.70 15.29
C LYS A 203 -15.97 5.53 15.34
N LEU A 204 -14.94 5.60 16.18
CA LEU A 204 -13.97 4.53 16.38
C LEU A 204 -14.67 3.22 16.70
N LYS A 205 -15.60 3.23 17.64
CA LYS A 205 -16.35 2.04 18.07
C LYS A 205 -17.14 1.38 16.93
N SER A 206 -17.52 2.13 15.90
CA SER A 206 -18.31 1.59 14.77
C SER A 206 -17.53 0.65 13.86
N PHE A 207 -16.18 0.69 13.85
CA PHE A 207 -15.36 -0.10 12.97
C PHE A 207 -14.19 -0.84 13.65
N ASP A 208 -13.89 -0.48 14.89
CA ASP A 208 -12.72 -0.98 15.61
C ASP A 208 -12.90 -2.45 15.99
N CYS A 209 -12.29 -3.33 15.20
CA CYS A 209 -12.28 -4.77 15.43
C CYS A 209 -11.12 -5.24 16.33
N TRP A 210 -10.17 -4.35 16.72
CA TRP A 210 -9.04 -4.71 17.58
C TRP A 210 -9.29 -4.40 19.05
N CYS A 211 -9.79 -3.21 19.34
CA CYS A 211 -9.93 -2.68 20.71
C CYS A 211 -11.36 -2.33 21.09
N ASN A 212 -12.33 -2.57 20.20
CA ASN A 212 -13.76 -2.25 20.46
C ASN A 212 -14.02 -0.79 20.87
N GLY A 213 -13.27 0.15 20.30
CA GLY A 213 -13.40 1.58 20.58
C GLY A 213 -12.69 2.06 21.84
N ASP A 214 -11.89 1.22 22.49
CA ASP A 214 -11.10 1.61 23.66
C ASP A 214 -9.81 2.32 23.23
N LYS A 215 -9.79 3.65 23.36
CA LYS A 215 -8.64 4.48 23.03
C LYS A 215 -7.39 4.16 23.86
N ASP A 216 -7.56 3.75 25.11
CA ASP A 216 -6.43 3.48 26.00
C ASP A 216 -5.71 2.18 25.60
N LEU A 217 -6.44 1.22 25.04
CA LEU A 217 -5.85 0.03 24.44
C LEU A 217 -5.03 0.38 23.19
N TRP A 218 -5.50 1.31 22.36
CA TRP A 218 -4.74 1.79 21.21
C TRP A 218 -3.42 2.45 21.60
N VAL A 219 -3.44 3.28 22.66
CA VAL A 219 -2.21 3.86 23.22
C VAL A 219 -1.26 2.78 23.72
N LYS A 220 -1.77 1.72 24.34
CA LYS A 220 -0.95 0.57 24.79
C LYS A 220 -0.36 -0.19 23.61
N ILE A 221 -1.12 -0.41 22.53
CA ILE A 221 -0.61 -1.02 21.29
C ILE A 221 0.55 -0.21 20.74
N ALA A 222 0.37 1.11 20.57
CA ALA A 222 1.41 1.99 20.06
C ALA A 222 2.69 1.94 20.92
N ASN A 223 2.56 2.01 22.23
CA ASN A 223 3.71 1.90 23.16
C ASN A 223 4.37 0.53 23.09
N THR A 224 3.62 -0.55 22.95
CA THR A 224 4.14 -1.91 22.80
C THR A 224 4.92 -2.05 21.49
N MET A 225 4.43 -1.46 20.40
CA MET A 225 5.14 -1.43 19.13
C MET A 225 6.45 -0.65 19.25
N LYS A 226 6.43 0.53 19.88
CA LYS A 226 7.65 1.31 20.15
C LYS A 226 8.68 0.50 20.95
N LEU A 227 8.24 -0.19 22.00
CA LEU A 227 9.10 -1.05 22.80
C LEU A 227 9.71 -2.19 21.96
N ARG A 228 8.90 -2.88 21.16
CA ARG A 228 9.37 -3.94 20.26
C ARG A 228 10.43 -3.44 19.29
N MET A 229 10.22 -2.27 18.69
CA MET A 229 11.16 -1.64 17.78
C MET A 229 12.45 -1.23 18.50
N ALA A 230 12.34 -0.64 19.68
CA ALA A 230 13.50 -0.26 20.49
C ALA A 230 14.37 -1.47 20.89
N LEU A 231 13.75 -2.59 21.27
CA LEU A 231 14.47 -3.82 21.59
C LEU A 231 15.23 -4.37 20.36
N ARG A 232 14.62 -4.32 19.16
CA ARG A 232 15.31 -4.75 17.93
C ARG A 232 16.49 -3.86 17.59
N LEU A 233 16.33 -2.55 17.67
CA LEU A 233 17.42 -1.59 17.44
C LEU A 233 18.55 -1.77 18.47
N SER A 234 18.23 -2.04 19.73
CA SER A 234 19.19 -2.32 20.80
C SER A 234 20.01 -3.57 20.51
N LEU A 235 19.38 -4.66 20.04
CA LEU A 235 20.07 -5.91 19.69
C LEU A 235 21.05 -5.75 18.52
N ILE A 236 20.75 -4.91 17.55
CA ILE A 236 21.65 -4.60 16.43
C ILE A 236 22.91 -3.89 16.94
N HIS A 237 22.78 -2.98 17.89
CA HIS A 237 23.93 -2.29 18.50
C HIS A 237 24.76 -3.18 19.44
N ILE A 238 24.17 -4.18 20.09
CA ILE A 238 24.88 -5.12 20.96
C ILE A 238 25.68 -6.15 20.15
N SER A 239 25.23 -6.53 18.97
CA SER A 239 25.93 -7.53 18.14
C SER A 239 27.08 -6.96 17.29
N GLU A 240 27.15 -5.67 17.06
CA GLU A 240 28.24 -5.05 16.29
C GLU A 240 29.61 -5.09 16.99
N PRO A 241 29.77 -4.87 18.32
CA PRO A 241 31.07 -4.92 18.96
C PRO A 241 31.77 -6.28 18.90
N THR A 242 31.01 -7.38 18.85
CA THR A 242 31.57 -8.72 18.79
C THR A 242 32.01 -9.15 17.39
N ARG A 243 31.55 -8.46 16.35
CA ARG A 243 31.91 -8.74 14.95
C ARG A 243 33.23 -8.08 14.52
N ARG A 244 33.77 -7.17 15.33
CA ARG A 244 35.01 -6.41 15.03
C ARG A 244 36.27 -6.94 15.70
N THR A 245 36.20 -8.00 16.46
CA THR A 245 37.41 -8.66 16.95
C THR A 245 37.82 -9.71 15.93
N PRO A 246 38.94 -9.50 15.18
CA PRO A 246 39.49 -10.57 14.37
C PRO A 246 39.94 -11.69 15.33
N ILE A 247 39.49 -12.91 15.08
CA ILE A 247 40.04 -14.07 15.72
C ILE A 247 41.49 -14.20 15.22
N SER A 248 42.43 -13.86 16.06
CA SER A 248 43.86 -14.10 15.84
C SER A 248 44.19 -15.58 16.04
#